data_d9123ce57abf37a36ee329fdfe94db6b
#
_entry.id   d9123ce57abf37a36ee329fdfe94db6b
#
_cell.length_a   1.000
_cell.length_b   1.000
_cell.length_c   1.000
_cell.angle_alpha   90.00
_cell.angle_beta   90.00
_cell.angle_gamma   90.00
#
_symmetry.space_group_name_H-M   'P 1'
#
loop_
_entity.id
_entity.type
_entity.pdbx_description
1 polymer ?
#
loop_
_entity_poly.entity_id
_entity_poly.type
_entity_poly.pdbx_seq_one_letter_code
_entity_poly.pdbx_strand_id
1 'polypeptide(L)'
;QAQPASAKDGNESKGGMVTVAAASDLKFALEELVPLFEKASGHRVKLVLGSSGNLYAQIAQGAPFHVFMSADEGFVFKLADAGKTRDRGRLYALGRIGLMVPHGSPLQADGELKDLAAALKDGRLKRLAIANPEHAPYGMRAKEALQHAGLWADIQPRLVLGENISQAAQFATSGSAQGGIVAQSLALAPQVGRLGRFALIPANWHQPLTQRMVVLKDAPPAAQAWDVFLASNASLEIMRRYGFDVPRP
;
A
#
# COMPACT_ATOMS: atom_id res chain seq x y z
N GLN A 1 -54.07 -31.65 -2.91
CA GLN A 1 -52.64 -31.88 -2.81
C GLN A 1 -51.94 -30.56 -2.86
N ALA A 2 -51.53 -30.04 -1.68
CA ALA A 2 -50.80 -28.83 -1.56
C ALA A 2 -49.35 -29.11 -1.89
N GLN A 3 -48.77 -28.41 -2.89
CA GLN A 3 -47.35 -28.36 -3.09
C GLN A 3 -46.69 -27.67 -1.88
N PRO A 4 -45.60 -28.20 -1.38
CA PRO A 4 -44.84 -27.48 -0.37
C PRO A 4 -44.25 -26.23 -1.04
N ALA A 5 -44.51 -25.11 -0.41
CA ALA A 5 -43.82 -23.88 -0.75
C ALA A 5 -42.32 -24.13 -0.66
N SER A 6 -41.61 -23.95 -1.76
CA SER A 6 -40.18 -23.97 -1.73
C SER A 6 -39.75 -22.85 -0.76
N ALA A 7 -39.10 -23.22 0.32
CA ALA A 7 -38.41 -22.29 1.14
C ALA A 7 -37.42 -21.57 0.21
N LYS A 8 -37.70 -20.33 -0.09
CA LYS A 8 -36.66 -19.44 -0.61
C LYS A 8 -35.62 -19.40 0.48
N ASP A 9 -34.48 -19.97 0.19
CA ASP A 9 -33.35 -19.83 1.08
C ASP A 9 -33.17 -18.36 1.35
N GLY A 10 -33.48 -17.95 2.57
CA GLY A 10 -33.39 -16.58 3.03
C GLY A 10 -31.95 -16.12 3.22
N ASN A 11 -31.05 -16.74 2.50
CA ASN A 11 -29.66 -16.37 2.42
C ASN A 11 -29.33 -15.80 1.05
N GLU A 12 -30.22 -15.02 0.54
CA GLU A 12 -29.79 -14.02 -0.43
C GLU A 12 -28.73 -13.20 0.27
N SER A 13 -27.54 -13.11 -0.31
CA SER A 13 -26.47 -12.29 0.16
C SER A 13 -27.03 -10.88 0.41
N LYS A 14 -27.23 -10.53 1.68
CA LYS A 14 -27.79 -9.23 2.08
C LYS A 14 -26.84 -8.09 1.79
N GLY A 15 -25.70 -8.38 1.17
CA GLY A 15 -24.70 -7.42 0.86
C GLY A 15 -24.44 -7.30 -0.63
N GLY A 16 -24.05 -6.12 -1.03
CA GLY A 16 -23.53 -5.84 -2.36
C GLY A 16 -22.04 -6.17 -2.45
N MET A 17 -21.49 -5.98 -3.64
CA MET A 17 -20.06 -6.05 -3.88
C MET A 17 -19.47 -4.64 -3.91
N VAL A 18 -18.31 -4.44 -3.28
CA VAL A 18 -17.52 -3.23 -3.38
C VAL A 18 -16.17 -3.56 -4.00
N THR A 19 -15.81 -2.82 -5.03
CA THR A 19 -14.48 -2.90 -5.65
C THR A 19 -13.58 -1.82 -5.08
N VAL A 20 -12.54 -2.24 -4.38
CA VAL A 20 -11.58 -1.37 -3.71
C VAL A 20 -10.28 -1.36 -4.48
N ALA A 21 -9.91 -0.20 -5.01
CA ALA A 21 -8.60 0.03 -5.59
C ALA A 21 -7.68 0.58 -4.51
N ALA A 22 -6.63 -0.15 -4.16
CA ALA A 22 -5.78 0.18 -3.02
C ALA A 22 -4.30 0.11 -3.37
N ALA A 23 -3.54 1.07 -2.84
CA ALA A 23 -2.09 1.04 -2.90
C ALA A 23 -1.57 -0.26 -2.27
N SER A 24 -0.58 -0.89 -2.89
CA SER A 24 -0.17 -2.26 -2.54
C SER A 24 0.61 -2.37 -1.24
N ASP A 25 0.98 -1.26 -0.60
CA ASP A 25 1.48 -1.26 0.78
C ASP A 25 0.44 -1.81 1.76
N LEU A 26 -0.84 -1.76 1.38
CA LEU A 26 -1.95 -2.26 2.16
C LEU A 26 -2.20 -3.77 2.00
N LYS A 27 -1.44 -4.45 1.16
CA LYS A 27 -1.71 -5.84 0.78
C LYS A 27 -2.03 -6.74 1.97
N PHE A 28 -1.14 -6.84 2.94
CA PHE A 28 -1.29 -7.78 4.05
C PHE A 28 -2.30 -7.30 5.09
N ALA A 29 -2.36 -5.99 5.35
CA ALA A 29 -3.39 -5.45 6.23
C ALA A 29 -4.79 -5.70 5.66
N LEU A 30 -4.99 -5.48 4.36
CA LEU A 30 -6.29 -5.71 3.73
C LEU A 30 -6.63 -7.19 3.59
N GLU A 31 -5.65 -8.07 3.44
CA GLU A 31 -5.88 -9.52 3.48
C GLU A 31 -6.47 -9.98 4.82
N GLU A 32 -6.13 -9.31 5.93
CA GLU A 32 -6.76 -9.56 7.23
C GLU A 32 -8.12 -8.86 7.36
N LEU A 33 -8.24 -7.63 6.87
CA LEU A 33 -9.44 -6.79 7.07
C LEU A 33 -10.61 -7.21 6.19
N VAL A 34 -10.37 -7.64 4.96
CA VAL A 34 -11.42 -8.02 4.02
C VAL A 34 -12.30 -9.16 4.55
N PRO A 35 -11.76 -10.28 5.04
CA PRO A 35 -12.61 -11.35 5.58
C PRO A 35 -13.42 -10.91 6.80
N LEU A 36 -12.86 -10.06 7.65
CA LEU A 36 -13.57 -9.51 8.82
C LEU A 36 -14.74 -8.63 8.40
N PHE A 37 -14.53 -7.77 7.42
CA PHE A 37 -15.59 -6.93 6.86
C PHE A 37 -16.69 -7.77 6.20
N GLU A 38 -16.32 -8.74 5.39
CA GLU A 38 -17.27 -9.60 4.70
C GLU A 38 -18.13 -10.38 5.70
N LYS A 39 -17.52 -10.90 6.76
CA LYS A 39 -18.24 -11.61 7.83
C LYS A 39 -19.18 -10.69 8.59
N ALA A 40 -18.72 -9.49 8.94
CA ALA A 40 -19.49 -8.55 9.76
C ALA A 40 -20.63 -7.90 8.98
N SER A 41 -20.44 -7.63 7.69
CA SER A 41 -21.37 -6.84 6.87
C SER A 41 -22.25 -7.67 5.93
N GLY A 42 -21.81 -8.87 5.56
CA GLY A 42 -22.41 -9.66 4.48
C GLY A 42 -22.08 -9.15 3.07
N HIS A 43 -21.33 -8.05 2.96
CA HIS A 43 -20.84 -7.57 1.67
C HIS A 43 -19.65 -8.38 1.18
N ARG A 44 -19.35 -8.28 -0.11
CA ARG A 44 -18.17 -8.85 -0.75
C ARG A 44 -17.23 -7.76 -1.21
N VAL A 45 -15.93 -8.00 -1.09
CA VAL A 45 -14.88 -7.08 -1.53
C VAL A 45 -14.12 -7.69 -2.69
N LYS A 46 -14.05 -6.94 -3.79
CA LYS A 46 -13.08 -7.18 -4.86
C LYS A 46 -11.92 -6.21 -4.65
N LEU A 47 -10.77 -6.74 -4.29
CA LEU A 47 -9.58 -5.93 -4.02
C LEU A 47 -8.70 -5.87 -5.26
N VAL A 48 -8.38 -4.67 -5.70
CA VAL A 48 -7.44 -4.41 -6.79
C VAL A 48 -6.26 -3.63 -6.22
N LEU A 49 -5.11 -4.27 -6.17
CA LEU A 49 -3.88 -3.68 -5.65
C LEU A 49 -3.01 -3.15 -6.79
N GLY A 50 -2.36 -2.01 -6.57
CA GLY A 50 -1.47 -1.43 -7.55
C GLY A 50 -0.73 -0.23 -6.99
N SER A 51 -0.02 0.50 -7.83
CA SER A 51 0.52 1.80 -7.46
C SER A 51 -0.59 2.86 -7.49
N SER A 52 -0.51 3.82 -6.58
CA SER A 52 -1.53 4.87 -6.49
C SER A 52 -1.70 5.66 -7.78
N GLY A 53 -0.60 5.99 -8.46
CA GLY A 53 -0.65 6.73 -9.71
C GLY A 53 -1.30 5.96 -10.86
N ASN A 54 -1.03 4.65 -10.96
CA ASN A 54 -1.66 3.80 -11.97
C ASN A 54 -3.16 3.62 -11.69
N LEU A 55 -3.53 3.41 -10.42
CA LEU A 55 -4.94 3.31 -10.03
C LEU A 55 -5.67 4.62 -10.28
N TYR A 56 -5.04 5.75 -9.93
CA TYR A 56 -5.57 7.07 -10.23
C TYR A 56 -5.86 7.22 -11.73
N ALA A 57 -4.91 6.86 -12.59
CA ALA A 57 -5.09 6.98 -14.04
C ALA A 57 -6.25 6.12 -14.55
N GLN A 58 -6.40 4.90 -14.04
CA GLN A 58 -7.51 4.02 -14.38
C GLN A 58 -8.86 4.63 -13.97
N ILE A 59 -8.94 5.18 -12.75
CA ILE A 59 -10.16 5.83 -12.26
C ILE A 59 -10.49 7.06 -13.10
N ALA A 60 -9.50 7.87 -13.41
CA ALA A 60 -9.67 9.07 -14.26
C ALA A 60 -10.20 8.71 -15.63
N GLN A 61 -9.88 7.53 -16.16
CA GLN A 61 -10.35 7.01 -17.43
C GLN A 61 -11.68 6.24 -17.35
N GLY A 62 -12.30 6.17 -16.16
CA GLY A 62 -13.60 5.58 -15.98
C GLY A 62 -13.62 4.13 -15.52
N ALA A 63 -12.52 3.59 -15.00
CA ALA A 63 -12.52 2.24 -14.42
C ALA A 63 -13.58 2.13 -13.31
N PRO A 64 -14.33 1.01 -13.25
CA PRO A 64 -15.49 0.89 -12.38
C PRO A 64 -15.11 0.53 -10.93
N PHE A 65 -14.21 1.26 -10.32
CA PHE A 65 -13.88 1.14 -8.92
C PHE A 65 -14.86 1.92 -8.04
N HIS A 66 -15.03 1.49 -6.81
CA HIS A 66 -15.97 2.09 -5.87
C HIS A 66 -15.28 2.86 -4.74
N VAL A 67 -14.12 2.42 -4.33
CA VAL A 67 -13.27 3.06 -3.31
C VAL A 67 -11.85 3.13 -3.81
N PHE A 68 -11.20 4.26 -3.56
CA PHE A 68 -9.78 4.44 -3.82
C PHE A 68 -9.04 4.69 -2.51
N MET A 69 -8.02 3.89 -2.25
CA MET A 69 -7.13 4.05 -1.09
C MET A 69 -5.73 4.36 -1.61
N SER A 70 -5.38 5.63 -1.58
CA SER A 70 -4.14 6.14 -2.18
C SER A 70 -3.06 6.35 -1.12
N ALA A 71 -1.85 5.95 -1.43
CA ALA A 71 -0.69 6.23 -0.59
C ALA A 71 -0.23 7.71 -0.65
N ASP A 72 -0.76 8.47 -1.59
CA ASP A 72 -0.57 9.93 -1.68
C ASP A 72 -1.93 10.59 -1.81
N GLU A 73 -2.27 11.49 -0.87
CA GLU A 73 -3.55 12.19 -0.87
C GLU A 73 -3.75 13.08 -2.09
N GLY A 74 -2.70 13.51 -2.76
CA GLY A 74 -2.78 14.35 -3.95
C GLY A 74 -3.60 13.72 -5.07
N PHE A 75 -3.52 12.41 -5.25
CA PHE A 75 -4.33 11.70 -6.25
C PHE A 75 -5.83 11.72 -5.92
N VAL A 76 -6.17 11.64 -4.64
CA VAL A 76 -7.57 11.75 -4.20
C VAL A 76 -8.09 13.16 -4.46
N PHE A 77 -7.32 14.18 -4.13
CA PHE A 77 -7.72 15.57 -4.36
C PHE A 77 -7.90 15.87 -5.85
N LYS A 78 -7.06 15.33 -6.71
CA LYS A 78 -7.24 15.47 -8.17
C LYS A 78 -8.56 14.87 -8.64
N LEU A 79 -8.94 13.71 -8.14
CA LEU A 79 -10.22 13.08 -8.49
C LEU A 79 -11.39 13.88 -7.94
N ALA A 80 -11.29 14.41 -6.73
CA ALA A 80 -12.32 15.25 -6.12
C ALA A 80 -12.51 16.54 -6.92
N ASP A 81 -11.42 17.19 -7.30
CA ASP A 81 -11.46 18.41 -8.11
C ASP A 81 -12.07 18.15 -9.51
N ALA A 82 -11.92 16.93 -10.03
CA ALA A 82 -12.52 16.50 -11.30
C ALA A 82 -13.99 16.02 -11.15
N GLY A 83 -14.56 16.10 -9.94
CA GLY A 83 -15.96 15.72 -9.69
C GLY A 83 -16.21 14.20 -9.72
N LYS A 84 -15.19 13.38 -9.52
CA LYS A 84 -15.29 11.90 -9.62
C LYS A 84 -15.51 11.22 -8.28
N THR A 85 -15.56 11.96 -7.20
CA THR A 85 -15.70 11.44 -5.84
C THR A 85 -16.92 12.04 -5.15
N ARG A 86 -17.40 11.36 -4.08
CA ARG A 86 -18.51 11.87 -3.25
C ARG A 86 -18.12 13.09 -2.44
N ASP A 87 -16.89 13.08 -1.93
CA ASP A 87 -16.30 14.14 -1.11
C ASP A 87 -14.79 14.18 -1.33
N ARG A 88 -14.06 14.79 -0.44
CA ARG A 88 -12.59 14.83 -0.51
C ARG A 88 -11.91 13.67 0.23
N GLY A 89 -12.69 12.71 0.70
CA GLY A 89 -12.18 11.57 1.42
C GLY A 89 -11.68 11.89 2.82
N ARG A 90 -10.95 10.94 3.40
CA ARG A 90 -10.35 11.11 4.73
C ARG A 90 -8.94 10.51 4.78
N LEU A 91 -8.10 11.14 5.59
CA LEU A 91 -6.81 10.58 5.97
C LEU A 91 -7.04 9.29 6.75
N TYR A 92 -6.44 8.17 6.32
CA TYR A 92 -6.59 6.91 7.05
C TYR A 92 -5.29 6.40 7.65
N ALA A 93 -4.13 6.81 7.15
CA ALA A 93 -2.85 6.37 7.69
C ALA A 93 -1.69 7.28 7.24
N LEU A 94 -0.60 7.22 8.00
CA LEU A 94 0.72 7.66 7.57
C LEU A 94 1.60 6.43 7.43
N GLY A 95 2.29 6.31 6.29
CA GLY A 95 3.20 5.22 6.01
C GLY A 95 4.65 5.59 6.32
N ARG A 96 5.50 4.57 6.44
CA ARG A 96 6.94 4.71 6.63
C ARG A 96 7.69 3.83 5.64
N ILE A 97 8.88 4.22 5.29
CA ILE A 97 9.79 3.44 4.45
C ILE A 97 11.05 3.04 5.23
N GLY A 98 11.69 2.00 4.74
CA GLY A 98 12.96 1.54 5.28
C GLY A 98 13.73 0.67 4.29
N LEU A 99 14.95 0.34 4.69
CA LEU A 99 15.81 -0.56 3.93
C LEU A 99 15.56 -2.00 4.35
N MET A 100 15.10 -2.82 3.42
CA MET A 100 14.95 -4.27 3.58
C MET A 100 16.15 -4.97 2.96
N VAL A 101 16.78 -5.82 3.75
CA VAL A 101 17.98 -6.58 3.33
C VAL A 101 17.70 -8.06 3.53
N PRO A 102 17.68 -8.88 2.46
CA PRO A 102 17.39 -10.30 2.62
C PRO A 102 18.53 -11.02 3.33
N HIS A 103 18.22 -12.12 4.00
CA HIS A 103 19.22 -12.98 4.61
C HIS A 103 20.23 -13.45 3.53
N GLY A 104 21.49 -13.44 3.89
CA GLY A 104 22.59 -13.78 2.95
C GLY A 104 23.06 -12.65 2.07
N SER A 105 22.43 -11.48 2.11
CA SER A 105 22.90 -10.30 1.38
C SER A 105 24.18 -9.74 2.01
N PRO A 106 25.10 -9.19 1.19
CA PRO A 106 26.30 -8.52 1.70
C PRO A 106 26.03 -7.15 2.35
N LEU A 107 24.80 -6.64 2.29
CA LEU A 107 24.41 -5.35 2.87
C LEU A 107 24.05 -5.49 4.35
N GLN A 108 24.23 -4.39 5.08
CA GLN A 108 23.69 -4.22 6.42
C GLN A 108 22.37 -3.45 6.35
N ALA A 109 21.38 -3.82 7.17
CA ALA A 109 20.14 -3.07 7.32
C ALA A 109 20.38 -1.84 8.20
N ASP A 110 20.73 -0.73 7.58
CA ASP A 110 21.02 0.56 8.19
C ASP A 110 20.07 1.62 7.63
N GLY A 111 19.20 2.16 8.49
CA GLY A 111 18.19 3.13 8.10
C GLY A 111 18.75 4.48 7.67
N GLU A 112 19.97 4.82 8.06
CA GLU A 112 20.66 6.04 7.58
C GLU A 112 21.45 5.82 6.28
N LEU A 113 21.36 4.61 5.71
CA LEU A 113 21.94 4.25 4.42
C LEU A 113 23.48 4.39 4.33
N LYS A 114 24.16 4.34 5.47
CA LYS A 114 25.63 4.46 5.50
C LYS A 114 26.30 3.24 4.90
N ASP A 115 25.84 2.04 5.25
CA ASP A 115 26.37 0.82 4.66
C ASP A 115 26.01 0.71 3.17
N LEU A 116 24.81 1.15 2.79
CA LEU A 116 24.42 1.23 1.38
C LEU A 116 25.40 2.12 0.59
N ALA A 117 25.76 3.27 1.14
CA ALA A 117 26.73 4.18 0.54
C ALA A 117 28.11 3.51 0.40
N ALA A 118 28.57 2.80 1.44
CA ALA A 118 29.83 2.06 1.41
C ALA A 118 29.78 0.93 0.37
N ALA A 119 28.67 0.20 0.32
CA ALA A 119 28.48 -0.91 -0.62
C ALA A 119 28.45 -0.46 -2.08
N LEU A 120 27.95 0.75 -2.33
CA LEU A 120 27.98 1.35 -3.66
C LEU A 120 29.43 1.61 -4.13
N LYS A 121 30.30 2.03 -3.21
CA LYS A 121 31.71 2.31 -3.51
C LYS A 121 32.57 1.05 -3.62
N ASP A 122 32.33 0.06 -2.76
CA ASP A 122 33.16 -1.14 -2.69
C ASP A 122 32.69 -2.31 -3.57
N GLY A 123 31.58 -2.11 -4.29
CA GLY A 123 31.06 -3.08 -5.25
C GLY A 123 30.14 -4.15 -4.67
N ARG A 124 29.80 -4.11 -3.38
CA ARG A 124 28.82 -5.05 -2.79
C ARG A 124 27.40 -4.82 -3.29
N LEU A 125 27.07 -3.58 -3.65
CA LEU A 125 25.74 -3.27 -4.21
C LEU A 125 25.78 -3.43 -5.73
N LYS A 126 25.01 -4.37 -6.24
CA LYS A 126 24.78 -4.57 -7.68
C LYS A 126 23.43 -3.96 -8.10
N ARG A 127 22.37 -4.22 -7.32
CA ARG A 127 21.02 -3.76 -7.59
C ARG A 127 20.29 -3.40 -6.30
N LEU A 128 19.52 -2.31 -6.36
CA LEU A 128 18.61 -1.89 -5.31
C LEU A 128 17.18 -1.82 -5.86
N ALA A 129 16.24 -2.45 -5.17
CA ALA A 129 14.83 -2.41 -5.57
C ALA A 129 14.12 -1.21 -4.94
N ILE A 130 13.36 -0.49 -5.75
CA ILE A 130 12.38 0.51 -5.31
C ILE A 130 11.12 0.40 -6.19
N ALA A 131 9.99 0.89 -5.72
CA ALA A 131 8.84 1.07 -6.58
C ALA A 131 9.10 2.20 -7.58
N ASN A 132 8.51 2.12 -8.77
CA ASN A 132 8.75 3.11 -9.82
C ASN A 132 8.30 4.51 -9.37
N PRO A 133 9.23 5.48 -9.25
CA PRO A 133 8.90 6.83 -8.78
C PRO A 133 7.92 7.60 -9.68
N GLU A 134 7.76 7.18 -10.94
CA GLU A 134 6.88 7.87 -11.89
C GLU A 134 5.40 7.77 -11.48
N HIS A 135 5.00 6.69 -10.78
CA HIS A 135 3.60 6.48 -10.44
C HIS A 135 3.37 5.89 -9.04
N ALA A 136 4.40 5.49 -8.33
CA ALA A 136 4.29 4.92 -6.99
C ALA A 136 4.78 5.92 -5.93
N PRO A 137 3.92 6.36 -4.99
CA PRO A 137 4.32 7.27 -3.92
C PRO A 137 5.48 6.75 -3.07
N TYR A 138 5.50 5.45 -2.78
CA TYR A 138 6.61 4.84 -2.06
C TYR A 138 7.94 4.92 -2.83
N GLY A 139 7.88 4.84 -4.15
CA GLY A 139 9.05 5.06 -5.02
C GLY A 139 9.51 6.52 -5.01
N MET A 140 8.57 7.45 -5.01
CA MET A 140 8.90 8.89 -4.89
C MET A 140 9.59 9.18 -3.56
N ARG A 141 9.11 8.59 -2.47
CA ARG A 141 9.72 8.78 -1.13
C ARG A 141 11.09 8.11 -1.06
N ALA A 142 11.26 6.94 -1.67
CA ALA A 142 12.57 6.28 -1.78
C ALA A 142 13.57 7.16 -2.53
N LYS A 143 13.18 7.74 -3.66
CA LYS A 143 14.00 8.69 -4.40
C LYS A 143 14.42 9.87 -3.55
N GLU A 144 13.49 10.49 -2.83
CA GLU A 144 13.76 11.62 -1.94
C GLU A 144 14.76 11.26 -0.85
N ALA A 145 14.58 10.08 -0.23
CA ALA A 145 15.51 9.60 0.80
C ALA A 145 16.92 9.38 0.24
N LEU A 146 17.02 8.79 -0.95
CA LEU A 146 18.30 8.60 -1.62
C LEU A 146 18.93 9.93 -2.04
N GLN A 147 18.14 10.90 -2.45
CA GLN A 147 18.62 12.27 -2.71
C GLN A 147 19.13 12.93 -1.43
N HIS A 148 18.41 12.78 -0.32
CA HIS A 148 18.83 13.30 0.98
C HIS A 148 20.18 12.73 1.41
N ALA A 149 20.39 11.43 1.19
CA ALA A 149 21.64 10.75 1.51
C ALA A 149 22.78 11.02 0.50
N GLY A 150 22.49 11.78 -0.57
CA GLY A 150 23.47 12.06 -1.63
C GLY A 150 23.78 10.87 -2.54
N LEU A 151 22.89 9.87 -2.61
CA LEU A 151 23.14 8.63 -3.32
C LEU A 151 22.38 8.49 -4.64
N TRP A 152 21.40 9.35 -4.90
CA TRP A 152 20.47 9.14 -6.01
C TRP A 152 21.16 9.01 -7.37
N ALA A 153 22.06 9.93 -7.71
CA ALA A 153 22.72 9.94 -9.01
C ALA A 153 23.54 8.66 -9.25
N ASP A 154 24.27 8.21 -8.24
CA ASP A 154 25.17 7.05 -8.35
C ASP A 154 24.41 5.72 -8.29
N ILE A 155 23.27 5.70 -7.57
CA ILE A 155 22.50 4.47 -7.40
C ILE A 155 21.48 4.26 -8.52
N GLN A 156 21.06 5.32 -9.20
CA GLN A 156 20.03 5.26 -10.22
C GLN A 156 20.29 4.20 -11.30
N PRO A 157 21.50 4.04 -11.84
CA PRO A 157 21.78 3.01 -12.84
C PRO A 157 21.67 1.58 -12.30
N ARG A 158 21.61 1.40 -10.98
CA ARG A 158 21.56 0.09 -10.32
C ARG A 158 20.17 -0.26 -9.83
N LEU A 159 19.16 0.59 -10.11
CA LEU A 159 17.81 0.37 -9.62
C LEU A 159 17.10 -0.74 -10.39
N VAL A 160 16.36 -1.56 -9.65
CA VAL A 160 15.32 -2.44 -10.17
C VAL A 160 13.98 -1.83 -9.77
N LEU A 161 13.17 -1.48 -10.75
CA LEU A 161 11.89 -0.79 -10.52
C LEU A 161 10.74 -1.77 -10.46
N GLY A 162 10.02 -1.79 -9.33
CA GLY A 162 8.75 -2.49 -9.21
C GLY A 162 7.60 -1.65 -9.76
N GLU A 163 6.61 -2.30 -10.36
CA GLU A 163 5.38 -1.63 -10.81
C GLU A 163 4.61 -1.00 -9.64
N ASN A 164 4.77 -1.55 -8.44
CA ASN A 164 4.19 -1.08 -7.20
C ASN A 164 5.11 -1.49 -6.04
N ILE A 165 4.78 -1.01 -4.84
CA ILE A 165 5.64 -1.26 -3.67
C ILE A 165 5.67 -2.73 -3.23
N SER A 166 4.62 -3.49 -3.47
CA SER A 166 4.60 -4.93 -3.18
C SER A 166 5.57 -5.70 -4.09
N GLN A 167 5.63 -5.36 -5.37
CA GLN A 167 6.60 -5.95 -6.29
C GLN A 167 8.03 -5.55 -5.93
N ALA A 168 8.25 -4.31 -5.52
CA ALA A 168 9.57 -3.87 -5.03
C ALA A 168 10.02 -4.70 -3.81
N ALA A 169 9.10 -4.99 -2.88
CA ALA A 169 9.40 -5.84 -1.73
C ALA A 169 9.75 -7.27 -2.14
N GLN A 170 9.10 -7.82 -3.17
CA GLN A 170 9.46 -9.12 -3.74
C GLN A 170 10.88 -9.10 -4.33
N PHE A 171 11.22 -8.08 -5.10
CA PHE A 171 12.58 -7.94 -5.64
C PHE A 171 13.63 -7.81 -4.54
N ALA A 172 13.31 -7.07 -3.48
CA ALA A 172 14.21 -6.86 -2.35
C ALA A 172 14.48 -8.16 -1.56
N THR A 173 13.57 -9.15 -1.61
CA THR A 173 13.65 -10.35 -0.76
C THR A 173 13.85 -11.65 -1.52
N SER A 174 13.80 -11.62 -2.86
CA SER A 174 13.91 -12.82 -3.70
C SER A 174 15.31 -13.13 -4.21
N GLY A 175 16.28 -12.28 -3.92
CA GLY A 175 17.63 -12.38 -4.47
C GLY A 175 17.83 -11.64 -5.80
N SER A 176 16.79 -11.00 -6.34
CA SER A 176 16.89 -10.16 -7.55
C SER A 176 17.67 -8.87 -7.31
N ALA A 177 17.81 -8.46 -6.06
CA ALA A 177 18.57 -7.30 -5.61
C ALA A 177 19.23 -7.62 -4.27
N GLN A 178 20.28 -6.87 -3.88
CA GLN A 178 20.89 -7.04 -2.56
C GLN A 178 20.05 -6.44 -1.45
N GLY A 179 19.09 -5.60 -1.78
CA GLY A 179 18.13 -5.01 -0.86
C GLY A 179 17.15 -4.12 -1.59
N GLY A 180 16.28 -3.47 -0.85
CA GLY A 180 15.32 -2.54 -1.41
C GLY A 180 14.78 -1.56 -0.38
N ILE A 181 14.33 -0.41 -0.85
CA ILE A 181 13.58 0.54 -0.01
C ILE A 181 12.11 0.22 -0.16
N VAL A 182 11.50 -0.24 0.92
CA VAL A 182 10.16 -0.79 0.92
C VAL A 182 9.30 -0.18 2.04
N ALA A 183 7.99 -0.41 1.95
CA ALA A 183 7.05 0.01 2.98
C ALA A 183 7.25 -0.80 4.27
N GLN A 184 7.22 -0.12 5.41
CA GLN A 184 7.23 -0.76 6.73
C GLN A 184 6.07 -1.76 6.85
N SER A 185 4.91 -1.43 6.33
CA SER A 185 3.72 -2.28 6.39
C SER A 185 3.91 -3.63 5.70
N LEU A 186 4.75 -3.70 4.68
CA LEU A 186 5.10 -4.96 4.02
C LEU A 186 6.20 -5.70 4.78
N ALA A 187 7.21 -4.99 5.27
CA ALA A 187 8.31 -5.59 6.03
C ALA A 187 7.86 -6.19 7.37
N LEU A 188 6.84 -5.62 8.01
CA LEU A 188 6.27 -6.13 9.26
C LEU A 188 5.37 -7.34 9.07
N ALA A 189 4.91 -7.61 7.85
CA ALA A 189 4.14 -8.82 7.57
C ALA A 189 5.05 -10.04 7.76
N PRO A 190 4.61 -11.08 8.49
CA PRO A 190 5.44 -12.26 8.74
C PRO A 190 5.97 -12.93 7.47
N GLN A 191 5.19 -12.90 6.39
CA GLN A 191 5.55 -13.48 5.10
C GLN A 191 6.77 -12.81 4.46
N VAL A 192 7.02 -11.54 4.78
CA VAL A 192 8.14 -10.75 4.27
C VAL A 192 9.22 -10.60 5.32
N GLY A 193 8.84 -10.28 6.56
CA GLY A 193 9.77 -10.01 7.66
C GLY A 193 10.74 -11.16 7.94
N ARG A 194 10.27 -12.41 7.79
CA ARG A 194 11.09 -13.62 7.98
C ARG A 194 12.21 -13.76 6.93
N LEU A 195 12.12 -13.03 5.83
CA LEU A 195 13.06 -13.17 4.71
C LEU A 195 14.31 -12.31 4.86
N GLY A 196 14.34 -11.41 5.84
CA GLY A 196 15.49 -10.53 6.00
C GLY A 196 15.40 -9.63 7.21
N ARG A 197 16.11 -8.52 7.14
CA ARG A 197 16.16 -7.47 8.17
C ARG A 197 15.67 -6.16 7.58
N PHE A 198 15.02 -5.35 8.41
CA PHE A 198 14.44 -4.09 8.01
C PHE A 198 14.86 -2.99 8.99
N ALA A 199 15.27 -1.84 8.46
CA ALA A 199 15.60 -0.67 9.25
C ALA A 199 14.88 0.57 8.70
N LEU A 200 14.16 1.29 9.56
CA LEU A 200 13.44 2.50 9.17
C LEU A 200 14.40 3.61 8.72
N ILE A 201 14.06 4.24 7.61
CA ILE A 201 14.67 5.49 7.18
C ILE A 201 14.06 6.63 7.99
N PRO A 202 14.85 7.65 8.40
CA PRO A 202 14.30 8.79 9.13
C PRO A 202 13.17 9.46 8.39
N ALA A 203 12.06 9.74 9.08
CA ALA A 203 10.85 10.29 8.47
C ALA A 203 11.06 11.65 7.82
N ASN A 204 12.04 12.43 8.29
CA ASN A 204 12.34 13.75 7.76
C ASN A 204 13.25 13.75 6.51
N TRP A 205 13.61 12.56 6.01
CA TRP A 205 14.39 12.44 4.78
C TRP A 205 13.54 12.47 3.51
N HIS A 206 12.25 12.48 3.66
CA HIS A 206 11.30 12.47 2.57
C HIS A 206 9.99 13.17 2.97
N GLN A 207 9.17 13.49 1.98
CA GLN A 207 7.82 13.99 2.24
C GLN A 207 6.97 12.92 2.93
N PRO A 208 6.02 13.31 3.80
CA PRO A 208 5.15 12.34 4.46
C PRO A 208 4.36 11.49 3.46
N LEU A 209 4.16 10.23 3.82
CA LEU A 209 3.24 9.33 3.11
C LEU A 209 1.84 9.50 3.69
N THR A 210 1.20 10.60 3.33
CA THR A 210 -0.14 10.98 3.79
C THR A 210 -1.17 10.23 2.96
N GLN A 211 -1.72 9.15 3.52
CA GLN A 211 -2.59 8.23 2.80
C GLN A 211 -4.06 8.57 3.04
N ARG A 212 -4.80 8.69 1.95
CA ARG A 212 -6.19 9.12 1.96
C ARG A 212 -7.05 8.15 1.18
N MET A 213 -8.25 7.88 1.70
CA MET A 213 -9.24 7.08 1.01
C MET A 213 -10.45 7.94 0.64
N VAL A 214 -11.14 7.53 -0.42
CA VAL A 214 -12.33 8.23 -0.91
C VAL A 214 -13.30 7.23 -1.53
N VAL A 215 -14.59 7.49 -1.35
CA VAL A 215 -15.65 6.78 -2.05
C VAL A 215 -15.93 7.49 -3.37
N LEU A 216 -15.94 6.74 -4.47
CA LEU A 216 -16.19 7.29 -5.79
C LEU A 216 -17.67 7.60 -6.00
N LYS A 217 -17.97 8.50 -6.94
CA LYS A 217 -19.27 9.16 -7.03
C LYS A 217 -20.46 8.21 -7.13
N ASP A 218 -20.37 7.18 -7.96
CA ASP A 218 -21.47 6.27 -8.26
C ASP A 218 -21.39 4.93 -7.52
N ALA A 219 -20.66 4.89 -6.40
CA ALA A 219 -20.44 3.68 -5.64
C ALA A 219 -21.69 3.19 -4.93
N PRO A 220 -21.86 1.86 -4.77
CA PRO A 220 -22.99 1.29 -4.05
C PRO A 220 -22.86 1.49 -2.53
N PRO A 221 -23.94 1.25 -1.75
CA PRO A 221 -23.91 1.39 -0.29
C PRO A 221 -22.84 0.56 0.41
N ALA A 222 -22.40 -0.56 -0.17
CA ALA A 222 -21.30 -1.38 0.35
C ALA A 222 -19.99 -0.58 0.45
N ALA A 223 -19.78 0.42 -0.41
CA ALA A 223 -18.60 1.28 -0.36
C ALA A 223 -18.56 2.15 0.90
N GLN A 224 -19.71 2.71 1.29
CA GLN A 224 -19.81 3.47 2.54
C GLN A 224 -19.65 2.56 3.75
N ALA A 225 -20.19 1.35 3.71
CA ALA A 225 -20.01 0.36 4.77
C ALA A 225 -18.52 0.00 4.95
N TRP A 226 -17.77 -0.15 3.86
CA TRP A 226 -16.32 -0.36 3.89
C TRP A 226 -15.59 0.80 4.56
N ASP A 227 -15.92 2.03 4.19
CA ASP A 227 -15.32 3.23 4.80
C ASP A 227 -15.56 3.29 6.31
N VAL A 228 -16.80 3.05 6.74
CA VAL A 228 -17.17 3.00 8.18
C VAL A 228 -16.41 1.89 8.90
N PHE A 229 -16.31 0.70 8.30
CA PHE A 229 -15.59 -0.43 8.88
C PHE A 229 -14.10 -0.12 9.10
N LEU A 230 -13.46 0.50 8.12
CA LEU A 230 -12.04 0.84 8.22
C LEU A 230 -11.75 1.90 9.29
N ALA A 231 -12.74 2.70 9.67
CA ALA A 231 -12.64 3.66 10.76
C ALA A 231 -12.88 3.02 12.15
N SER A 232 -13.28 1.76 12.21
CA SER A 232 -13.54 1.06 13.48
C SER A 232 -12.27 0.83 14.28
N ASN A 233 -12.41 0.72 15.60
CA ASN A 233 -11.27 0.43 16.49
C ASN A 233 -10.56 -0.87 16.13
N ALA A 234 -11.31 -1.91 15.77
CA ALA A 234 -10.74 -3.21 15.36
C ALA A 234 -9.87 -3.06 14.11
N SER A 235 -10.31 -2.30 13.12
CA SER A 235 -9.55 -2.01 11.91
C SER A 235 -8.30 -1.18 12.21
N LEU A 236 -8.42 -0.12 13.00
CA LEU A 236 -7.30 0.74 13.36
C LEU A 236 -6.22 -0.02 14.12
N GLU A 237 -6.59 -0.98 14.97
CA GLU A 237 -5.65 -1.82 15.69
C GLU A 237 -4.85 -2.72 14.75
N ILE A 238 -5.49 -3.31 13.76
CA ILE A 238 -4.81 -4.08 12.72
C ILE A 238 -3.87 -3.19 11.90
N MET A 239 -4.31 -2.00 11.51
CA MET A 239 -3.47 -1.06 10.79
C MET A 239 -2.23 -0.67 11.59
N ARG A 240 -2.37 -0.40 12.89
CA ARG A 240 -1.22 -0.11 13.77
C ARG A 240 -0.24 -1.27 13.85
N ARG A 241 -0.73 -2.49 13.87
CA ARG A 241 0.12 -3.70 13.92
C ARG A 241 1.03 -3.81 12.70
N TYR A 242 0.58 -3.29 11.54
CA TYR A 242 1.40 -3.18 10.33
C TYR A 242 2.24 -1.90 10.29
N GLY A 243 2.34 -1.16 11.38
CA GLY A 243 3.21 0.01 11.50
C GLY A 243 2.63 1.30 10.95
N PHE A 244 1.39 1.30 10.50
CA PHE A 244 0.74 2.54 10.11
C PHE A 244 0.47 3.43 11.32
N ASP A 245 0.81 4.70 11.21
CA ASP A 245 0.31 5.71 12.12
C ASP A 245 -1.08 6.10 11.64
N VAL A 246 -2.08 5.86 12.48
CA VAL A 246 -3.48 6.10 12.13
C VAL A 246 -4.02 7.30 12.88
N PRO A 247 -4.89 8.13 12.24
CA PRO A 247 -5.51 9.25 12.93
C PRO A 247 -6.31 8.74 14.13
N ARG A 248 -6.21 9.46 15.25
CA ARG A 248 -7.08 9.23 16.39
C ARG A 248 -8.39 10.00 16.19
N PRO A 249 -9.51 9.42 16.60
CA PRO A 249 -10.78 10.14 16.55
C PRO A 249 -10.77 11.37 17.43
#